data_c9552e8ca7be1865adc532273fc315a6
#
_entry.id   c9552e8ca7be1865adc532273fc315a6
#
_cell.length_a   1.000
_cell.length_b   1.000
_cell.length_c   1.000
_cell.angle_alpha   90.00
_cell.angle_beta   90.00
_cell.angle_gamma   90.00
#
_symmetry.space_group_name_H-M   'P 1'
#
loop_
_entity.id
_entity.type
_entity.pdbx_description
1 polymer ?
#
loop_
_entity_poly.entity_id
_entity_poly.type
_entity_poly.pdbx_seq_one_letter_code
_entity_poly.pdbx_strand_id
1 'polypeptide(L)'
;MKVVKQKDPAATNYLNILINTPSIHAVFWHRVAHFLHSIHLVTIARTISQLARFFTGIEIHPAAKIGKRLFIDHGMCVVIGETAEVGNDVLLYHNVTLGGTGNHHGKRHPTIKNNVIISSGAKVLGPITIGKNSKIGANAVVLKDIPDNATAVGIPAKVVKINNQKVNLS
;
A
#
# COMPACT_ATOMS: atom_id res chain seq x y z
N MET A 1 -8.43 1.31 14.01
CA MET A 1 -9.89 1.19 14.25
C MET A 1 -10.68 2.44 13.86
N LYS A 2 -10.39 3.66 14.37
CA LYS A 2 -11.15 4.88 13.97
C LYS A 2 -11.19 5.11 12.45
N VAL A 3 -10.05 4.91 11.76
CA VAL A 3 -9.94 5.07 10.29
C VAL A 3 -10.80 4.05 9.54
N VAL A 4 -10.84 2.79 9.99
CA VAL A 4 -11.71 1.76 9.40
C VAL A 4 -13.16 2.17 9.50
N LYS A 5 -13.60 2.59 10.71
CA LYS A 5 -14.99 3.05 10.93
C LYS A 5 -15.38 4.27 10.09
N GLN A 6 -14.41 5.13 9.72
CA GLN A 6 -14.65 6.29 8.87
C GLN A 6 -14.68 5.96 7.37
N LYS A 7 -13.89 4.96 6.94
CA LYS A 7 -13.70 4.62 5.54
C LYS A 7 -14.51 3.40 5.06
N ASP A 8 -14.99 2.57 5.99
CA ASP A 8 -15.79 1.38 5.70
C ASP A 8 -17.21 1.54 6.24
N PRO A 9 -18.21 1.75 5.36
CA PRO A 9 -19.63 1.84 5.74
C PRO A 9 -20.17 0.57 6.41
N ALA A 10 -19.55 -0.60 6.15
CA ALA A 10 -19.96 -1.87 6.74
C ALA A 10 -19.45 -2.08 8.18
N ALA A 11 -18.57 -1.19 8.67
CA ALA A 11 -17.98 -1.27 9.99
C ALA A 11 -18.98 -0.89 11.10
N THR A 12 -19.58 -1.90 11.75
CA THR A 12 -20.65 -1.69 12.75
C THR A 12 -20.13 -1.31 14.13
N ASN A 13 -19.26 -2.12 14.72
CA ASN A 13 -18.72 -1.89 16.06
C ASN A 13 -17.21 -2.21 16.13
N TYR A 14 -16.55 -1.72 17.18
CA TYR A 14 -15.10 -1.85 17.31
C TYR A 14 -14.63 -3.30 17.49
N LEU A 15 -15.41 -4.17 18.11
CA LEU A 15 -15.09 -5.58 18.29
C LEU A 15 -15.11 -6.31 16.95
N ASN A 16 -16.16 -6.08 16.15
CA ASN A 16 -16.27 -6.60 14.80
C ASN A 16 -15.07 -6.14 13.92
N ILE A 17 -14.76 -4.85 13.95
CA ILE A 17 -13.61 -4.29 13.22
C ILE A 17 -12.31 -4.98 13.65
N LEU A 18 -12.10 -5.17 14.95
CA LEU A 18 -10.89 -5.80 15.46
C LEU A 18 -10.75 -7.26 15.00
N ILE A 19 -11.82 -8.03 15.00
CA ILE A 19 -11.80 -9.46 14.68
C ILE A 19 -11.81 -9.68 13.17
N ASN A 20 -12.65 -8.95 12.42
CA ASN A 20 -12.98 -9.26 11.03
C ASN A 20 -12.29 -8.35 10.00
N THR A 21 -11.35 -7.48 10.41
CA THR A 21 -10.61 -6.63 9.46
C THR A 21 -9.17 -7.12 9.27
N PRO A 22 -8.86 -7.91 8.22
CA PRO A 22 -7.53 -8.49 8.00
C PRO A 22 -6.40 -7.46 7.99
N SER A 23 -6.66 -6.26 7.50
CA SER A 23 -5.66 -5.18 7.43
C SER A 23 -5.15 -4.74 8.81
N ILE A 24 -5.98 -4.79 9.84
CA ILE A 24 -5.55 -4.46 11.22
C ILE A 24 -4.52 -5.49 11.69
N HIS A 25 -4.80 -6.78 11.47
CA HIS A 25 -3.89 -7.86 11.83
C HIS A 25 -2.60 -7.78 11.03
N ALA A 26 -2.68 -7.58 9.71
CA ALA A 26 -1.51 -7.46 8.84
C ALA A 26 -0.60 -6.30 9.26
N VAL A 27 -1.16 -5.11 9.53
CA VAL A 27 -0.39 -3.94 9.97
C VAL A 27 0.18 -4.14 11.37
N PHE A 28 -0.56 -4.75 12.28
CA PHE A 28 -0.06 -5.07 13.63
C PHE A 28 1.17 -6.00 13.56
N TRP A 29 1.05 -7.14 12.89
CA TRP A 29 2.15 -8.10 12.75
C TRP A 29 3.32 -7.54 11.94
N HIS A 30 3.04 -6.69 10.97
CA HIS A 30 4.11 -5.95 10.29
C HIS A 30 4.90 -5.07 11.27
N ARG A 31 4.26 -4.36 12.21
CA ARG A 31 4.98 -3.53 13.20
C ARG A 31 5.92 -4.39 14.06
N VAL A 32 5.46 -5.57 14.49
CA VAL A 32 6.29 -6.53 15.23
C VAL A 32 7.46 -7.02 14.37
N ALA A 33 7.17 -7.47 13.16
CA ALA A 33 8.20 -7.95 12.23
C ALA A 33 9.21 -6.85 11.85
N HIS A 34 8.76 -5.61 11.65
CA HIS A 34 9.62 -4.48 11.34
C HIS A 34 10.58 -4.15 12.49
N PHE A 35 10.09 -4.17 13.73
CA PHE A 35 10.94 -4.00 14.92
C PHE A 35 12.01 -5.11 14.99
N LEU A 36 11.63 -6.37 14.86
CA LEU A 36 12.58 -7.49 14.87
C LEU A 36 13.60 -7.39 13.73
N HIS A 37 13.16 -6.97 12.55
CA HIS A 37 14.05 -6.71 11.42
C HIS A 37 15.06 -5.60 11.73
N SER A 38 14.62 -4.52 12.42
CA SER A 38 15.49 -3.39 12.77
C SER A 38 16.61 -3.74 13.76
N ILE A 39 16.40 -4.79 14.56
CA ILE A 39 17.41 -5.35 15.48
C ILE A 39 18.11 -6.59 14.90
N HIS A 40 18.09 -6.73 13.57
CA HIS A 40 18.78 -7.78 12.79
C HIS A 40 18.29 -9.23 13.01
N LEU A 41 17.14 -9.43 13.65
CA LEU A 41 16.49 -10.75 13.75
C LEU A 41 15.69 -11.07 12.47
N VAL A 42 16.39 -11.04 11.33
CA VAL A 42 15.80 -11.06 9.98
C VAL A 42 14.96 -12.32 9.74
N THR A 43 15.47 -13.51 10.11
CA THR A 43 14.76 -14.77 9.89
C THR A 43 13.42 -14.81 10.63
N ILE A 44 13.42 -14.41 11.92
CA ILE A 44 12.20 -14.37 12.73
C ILE A 44 11.22 -13.35 12.17
N ALA A 45 11.71 -12.17 11.81
CA ALA A 45 10.89 -11.12 11.18
C ALA A 45 10.22 -11.61 9.89
N ARG A 46 10.95 -12.31 9.03
CA ARG A 46 10.43 -12.92 7.79
C ARG A 46 9.39 -14.00 8.08
N THR A 47 9.65 -14.86 9.05
CA THR A 47 8.69 -15.91 9.46
C THR A 47 7.38 -15.30 9.92
N ILE A 48 7.41 -14.30 10.80
CA ILE A 48 6.21 -13.58 11.26
C ILE A 48 5.46 -12.95 10.07
N SER A 49 6.18 -12.31 9.14
CA SER A 49 5.58 -11.73 7.94
C SER A 49 4.86 -12.79 7.08
N GLN A 50 5.45 -13.98 6.91
CA GLN A 50 4.82 -15.06 6.14
C GLN A 50 3.60 -15.66 6.86
N LEU A 51 3.64 -15.78 8.17
CA LEU A 51 2.48 -16.21 8.96
C LEU A 51 1.35 -15.17 8.87
N ALA A 52 1.67 -13.88 8.99
CA ALA A 52 0.69 -12.81 8.81
C ALA A 52 0.05 -12.85 7.42
N ARG A 53 0.85 -13.07 6.35
CA ARG A 53 0.34 -13.27 5.00
C ARG A 53 -0.60 -14.47 4.91
N PHE A 54 -0.24 -15.60 5.50
CA PHE A 54 -1.07 -16.80 5.46
C PHE A 54 -2.47 -16.55 6.06
N PHE A 55 -2.54 -15.85 7.20
CA PHE A 55 -3.81 -15.59 7.88
C PHE A 55 -4.61 -14.41 7.32
N THR A 56 -3.96 -13.45 6.66
CA THR A 56 -4.62 -12.20 6.22
C THR A 56 -4.74 -12.06 4.71
N GLY A 57 -4.00 -12.85 3.93
CA GLY A 57 -3.88 -12.67 2.48
C GLY A 57 -3.09 -11.43 2.07
N ILE A 58 -2.44 -10.72 3.02
CA ILE A 58 -1.70 -9.48 2.80
C ILE A 58 -0.22 -9.71 3.08
N GLU A 59 0.62 -9.47 2.10
CA GLU A 59 2.07 -9.54 2.23
C GLU A 59 2.67 -8.15 2.45
N ILE A 60 3.34 -7.94 3.59
CA ILE A 60 4.13 -6.74 3.86
C ILE A 60 5.53 -7.18 4.27
N HIS A 61 6.53 -6.78 3.47
CA HIS A 61 7.91 -7.10 3.80
C HIS A 61 8.34 -6.42 5.11
N PRO A 62 9.05 -7.10 6.04
CA PRO A 62 9.45 -6.51 7.31
C PRO A 62 10.26 -5.21 7.21
N ALA A 63 11.07 -5.07 6.17
CA ALA A 63 11.86 -3.86 5.94
C ALA A 63 11.05 -2.66 5.39
N ALA A 64 9.83 -2.88 4.87
CA ALA A 64 9.00 -1.81 4.35
C ALA A 64 8.69 -0.75 5.43
N LYS A 65 8.72 0.52 5.03
CA LYS A 65 8.38 1.63 5.93
C LYS A 65 6.93 2.02 5.77
N ILE A 66 6.13 1.78 6.80
CA ILE A 66 4.69 2.06 6.77
C ILE A 66 4.36 3.19 7.74
N GLY A 67 3.74 4.24 7.23
CA GLY A 67 3.27 5.39 8.00
C GLY A 67 2.09 5.06 8.92
N LYS A 68 1.45 6.10 9.44
CA LYS A 68 0.29 5.97 10.33
C LYS A 68 -1.00 5.86 9.50
N ARG A 69 -1.99 5.13 10.05
CA ARG A 69 -3.35 5.06 9.50
C ARG A 69 -3.42 4.51 8.06
N LEU A 70 -2.50 3.59 7.71
CA LEU A 70 -2.69 2.78 6.51
C LEU A 70 -3.97 1.96 6.68
N PHE A 71 -4.86 2.03 5.70
CA PHE A 71 -6.03 1.17 5.61
C PHE A 71 -5.96 0.36 4.31
N ILE A 72 -6.12 -0.96 4.43
CA ILE A 72 -6.15 -1.88 3.30
C ILE A 72 -7.54 -2.48 3.28
N ASP A 73 -8.32 -2.13 2.27
CA ASP A 73 -9.69 -2.58 2.11
C ASP A 73 -9.75 -3.91 1.37
N HIS A 74 -10.53 -4.86 1.89
CA HIS A 74 -10.59 -6.27 1.49
C HIS A 74 -9.26 -7.04 1.64
N GLY A 75 -8.15 -6.48 1.29
CA GLY A 75 -6.76 -6.89 1.57
C GLY A 75 -6.20 -8.04 0.76
N MET A 76 -7.01 -8.97 0.26
CA MET A 76 -6.51 -10.17 -0.43
C MET A 76 -5.55 -9.82 -1.57
N CYS A 77 -4.43 -10.56 -1.66
CA CYS A 77 -3.39 -10.40 -2.69
C CYS A 77 -2.69 -9.03 -2.72
N VAL A 78 -2.75 -8.25 -1.65
CA VAL A 78 -1.89 -7.06 -1.53
C VAL A 78 -0.46 -7.48 -1.25
N VAL A 79 0.49 -6.86 -1.98
CA VAL A 79 1.93 -7.08 -1.79
C VAL A 79 2.64 -5.74 -1.63
N ILE A 80 3.35 -5.55 -0.52
CA ILE A 80 4.20 -4.39 -0.24
C ILE A 80 5.65 -4.86 -0.10
N GLY A 81 6.48 -4.50 -1.08
CA GLY A 81 7.86 -4.99 -1.19
C GLY A 81 8.84 -4.33 -0.23
N GLU A 82 10.05 -4.87 -0.18
CA GLU A 82 11.10 -4.59 0.81
C GLU A 82 11.42 -3.10 1.01
N THR A 83 11.70 -2.37 -0.07
CA THR A 83 12.11 -0.98 0.01
C THR A 83 10.95 0.00 -0.23
N ALA A 84 9.70 -0.48 -0.15
CA ALA A 84 8.53 0.37 -0.27
C ALA A 84 8.41 1.31 0.94
N GLU A 85 7.99 2.54 0.66
CA GLU A 85 7.68 3.54 1.67
C GLU A 85 6.24 4.00 1.48
N VAL A 86 5.42 3.87 2.53
CA VAL A 86 4.01 4.25 2.52
C VAL A 86 3.77 5.32 3.57
N GLY A 87 3.28 6.46 3.14
CA GLY A 87 2.98 7.61 3.98
C GLY A 87 1.78 7.40 4.90
N ASN A 88 1.30 8.50 5.47
CA ASN A 88 0.14 8.49 6.36
C ASN A 88 -1.17 8.55 5.58
N ASP A 89 -2.25 7.99 6.15
CA ASP A 89 -3.61 8.06 5.64
C ASP A 89 -3.80 7.44 4.24
N VAL A 90 -2.93 6.53 3.86
CA VAL A 90 -3.00 5.84 2.57
C VAL A 90 -4.12 4.79 2.61
N LEU A 91 -4.84 4.67 1.50
CA LEU A 91 -5.83 3.64 1.25
C LEU A 91 -5.36 2.75 0.10
N LEU A 92 -5.25 1.46 0.36
CA LEU A 92 -5.02 0.43 -0.66
C LEU A 92 -6.23 -0.49 -0.74
N TYR A 93 -6.61 -0.86 -1.95
CA TYR A 93 -7.59 -1.92 -2.16
C TYR A 93 -6.90 -3.28 -2.41
N HIS A 94 -7.71 -4.34 -2.48
CA HIS A 94 -7.21 -5.70 -2.77
C HIS A 94 -6.42 -5.78 -4.08
N ASN A 95 -5.53 -6.76 -4.16
CA ASN A 95 -4.70 -7.07 -5.34
C ASN A 95 -3.78 -5.91 -5.78
N VAL A 96 -3.49 -4.95 -4.89
CA VAL A 96 -2.50 -3.90 -5.15
C VAL A 96 -1.10 -4.44 -4.94
N THR A 97 -0.19 -4.13 -5.86
CA THR A 97 1.24 -4.46 -5.72
C THR A 97 2.08 -3.19 -5.70
N LEU A 98 2.86 -3.01 -4.62
CA LEU A 98 3.96 -2.06 -4.54
C LEU A 98 5.25 -2.83 -4.78
N GLY A 99 5.59 -3.03 -6.06
CA GLY A 99 6.61 -3.94 -6.53
C GLY A 99 7.92 -3.27 -6.92
N GLY A 100 9.00 -4.05 -6.92
CA GLY A 100 10.30 -3.63 -7.44
C GLY A 100 10.44 -3.92 -8.93
N THR A 101 11.39 -3.23 -9.55
CA THR A 101 11.89 -3.54 -10.90
C THR A 101 13.39 -3.80 -10.83
N GLY A 102 13.87 -4.84 -11.55
CA GLY A 102 15.28 -5.24 -11.54
C GLY A 102 15.72 -5.99 -10.28
N ASN A 103 16.96 -6.50 -10.30
CA ASN A 103 17.56 -7.37 -9.27
C ASN A 103 18.71 -6.69 -8.50
N HIS A 104 18.74 -5.35 -8.48
CA HIS A 104 19.80 -4.62 -7.76
C HIS A 104 19.44 -4.43 -6.29
N HIS A 105 20.46 -4.31 -5.45
CA HIS A 105 20.29 -3.91 -4.06
C HIS A 105 19.97 -2.41 -3.98
N GLY A 106 19.23 -2.00 -2.94
CA GLY A 106 18.84 -0.61 -2.71
C GLY A 106 17.37 -0.32 -3.03
N LYS A 107 17.06 0.96 -3.21
CA LYS A 107 15.68 1.41 -3.47
C LYS A 107 15.20 0.92 -4.84
N ARG A 108 14.22 0.00 -4.84
CA ARG A 108 13.61 -0.60 -6.04
C ARG A 108 12.08 -0.69 -5.99
N HIS A 109 11.49 -0.30 -4.86
CA HIS A 109 10.04 -0.27 -4.66
C HIS A 109 9.55 1.17 -4.50
N PRO A 110 8.26 1.44 -4.73
CA PRO A 110 7.73 2.79 -4.77
C PRO A 110 7.69 3.50 -3.42
N THR A 111 7.64 4.83 -3.49
CA THR A 111 7.33 5.71 -2.37
C THR A 111 5.92 6.29 -2.57
N ILE A 112 5.02 5.97 -1.67
CA ILE A 112 3.64 6.45 -1.67
C ILE A 112 3.53 7.57 -0.64
N LYS A 113 3.20 8.79 -1.08
CA LYS A 113 3.04 9.94 -0.20
C LYS A 113 1.73 9.87 0.60
N ASN A 114 1.47 10.90 1.43
CA ASN A 114 0.29 10.94 2.29
C ASN A 114 -1.02 11.07 1.50
N ASN A 115 -2.11 10.54 2.05
CA ASN A 115 -3.48 10.64 1.53
C ASN A 115 -3.67 10.05 0.11
N VAL A 116 -2.80 9.14 -0.31
CA VAL A 116 -2.90 8.46 -1.61
C VAL A 116 -3.95 7.36 -1.54
N ILE A 117 -4.70 7.20 -2.63
CA ILE A 117 -5.65 6.10 -2.83
C ILE A 117 -5.15 5.26 -4.01
N ILE A 118 -4.97 3.96 -3.79
CA ILE A 118 -4.61 3.01 -4.85
C ILE A 118 -5.72 1.98 -4.96
N SER A 119 -6.44 2.04 -6.09
CA SER A 119 -7.60 1.21 -6.34
C SER A 119 -7.23 -0.25 -6.65
N SER A 120 -8.24 -1.12 -6.63
CA SER A 120 -8.09 -2.57 -6.77
C SER A 120 -7.30 -2.98 -8.01
N GLY A 121 -6.43 -3.96 -7.83
CA GLY A 121 -5.64 -4.55 -8.93
C GLY A 121 -4.49 -3.68 -9.45
N ALA A 122 -4.33 -2.44 -8.99
CA ALA A 122 -3.26 -1.56 -9.50
C ALA A 122 -1.86 -2.08 -9.14
N LYS A 123 -0.92 -1.93 -10.08
CA LYS A 123 0.49 -2.30 -9.94
C LYS A 123 1.35 -1.02 -10.00
N VAL A 124 2.03 -0.71 -8.93
CA VAL A 124 2.97 0.43 -8.85
C VAL A 124 4.37 -0.16 -8.77
N LEU A 125 5.15 0.02 -9.82
CA LEU A 125 6.38 -0.75 -10.03
C LEU A 125 7.59 0.15 -10.19
N GLY A 126 8.66 -0.17 -9.46
CA GLY A 126 9.93 0.54 -9.51
C GLY A 126 10.12 1.58 -8.39
N PRO A 127 11.27 2.25 -8.34
CA PRO A 127 11.60 3.24 -7.32
C PRO A 127 10.94 4.61 -7.59
N ILE A 128 9.67 4.59 -8.01
CA ILE A 128 8.89 5.76 -8.38
C ILE A 128 8.14 6.36 -7.18
N THR A 129 7.73 7.61 -7.33
CA THR A 129 6.98 8.34 -6.30
C THR A 129 5.54 8.61 -6.74
N ILE A 130 4.59 8.28 -5.86
CA ILE A 130 3.20 8.69 -6.00
C ILE A 130 2.96 9.87 -5.08
N GLY A 131 2.65 11.01 -5.68
CA GLY A 131 2.48 12.30 -5.00
C GLY A 131 1.30 12.33 -4.02
N LYS A 132 1.29 13.31 -3.12
CA LYS A 132 0.26 13.47 -2.09
C LYS A 132 -1.13 13.63 -2.71
N ASN A 133 -2.16 13.14 -2.01
CA ASN A 133 -3.57 13.24 -2.40
C ASN A 133 -3.89 12.65 -3.78
N SER A 134 -2.96 11.87 -4.38
CA SER A 134 -3.17 11.30 -5.71
C SER A 134 -4.02 10.05 -5.65
N LYS A 135 -4.63 9.72 -6.77
CA LYS A 135 -5.50 8.55 -6.95
C LYS A 135 -5.00 7.71 -8.11
N ILE A 136 -4.79 6.43 -7.89
CA ILE A 136 -4.46 5.46 -8.92
C ILE A 136 -5.72 4.62 -9.21
N GLY A 137 -6.14 4.61 -10.45
CA GLY A 137 -7.33 3.88 -10.89
C GLY A 137 -7.16 2.36 -10.82
N ALA A 138 -8.29 1.66 -10.82
CA ALA A 138 -8.30 0.20 -10.78
C ALA A 138 -7.54 -0.40 -11.98
N ASN A 139 -6.79 -1.48 -11.73
CA ASN A 139 -5.97 -2.20 -12.70
C ASN A 139 -4.92 -1.34 -13.44
N ALA A 140 -4.62 -0.14 -12.97
CA ALA A 140 -3.59 0.69 -13.57
C ALA A 140 -2.18 0.11 -13.33
N VAL A 141 -1.30 0.22 -14.32
CA VAL A 141 0.12 -0.16 -14.21
C VAL A 141 0.98 1.11 -14.24
N VAL A 142 1.47 1.51 -13.08
CA VAL A 142 2.22 2.76 -12.89
C VAL A 142 3.71 2.48 -12.94
N LEU A 143 4.39 3.08 -13.91
CA LEU A 143 5.82 2.89 -14.18
C LEU A 143 6.63 4.19 -14.10
N LYS A 144 5.97 5.32 -13.82
CA LYS A 144 6.58 6.67 -13.73
C LYS A 144 6.00 7.41 -12.54
N ASP A 145 6.70 8.43 -12.09
CA ASP A 145 6.24 9.31 -11.02
C ASP A 145 4.86 9.92 -11.33
N ILE A 146 4.05 10.03 -10.30
CA ILE A 146 2.73 10.69 -10.36
C ILE A 146 2.79 11.93 -9.48
N PRO A 147 2.46 13.11 -10.02
CA PRO A 147 2.50 14.36 -9.25
C PRO A 147 1.44 14.42 -8.15
N ASP A 148 1.59 15.37 -7.23
CA ASP A 148 0.61 15.62 -6.18
C ASP A 148 -0.77 15.97 -6.77
N ASN A 149 -1.84 15.59 -6.08
CA ASN A 149 -3.24 15.86 -6.45
C ASN A 149 -3.66 15.33 -7.82
N ALA A 150 -2.94 14.35 -8.36
CA ALA A 150 -3.22 13.77 -9.67
C ALA A 150 -4.11 12.52 -9.58
N THR A 151 -4.79 12.24 -10.69
CA THR A 151 -5.45 10.95 -10.94
C THR A 151 -4.79 10.31 -12.15
N ALA A 152 -4.30 9.07 -11.98
CA ALA A 152 -3.69 8.31 -13.06
C ALA A 152 -4.43 6.98 -13.27
N VAL A 153 -4.62 6.60 -14.55
CA VAL A 153 -5.35 5.40 -14.95
C VAL A 153 -4.72 4.75 -16.19
N GLY A 154 -4.98 3.49 -16.40
CA GLY A 154 -4.62 2.77 -17.63
C GLY A 154 -3.35 1.93 -17.53
N ILE A 155 -2.98 1.29 -18.64
CA ILE A 155 -1.82 0.39 -18.80
C ILE A 155 -1.08 0.78 -20.10
N PRO A 156 0.10 1.42 -20.00
CA PRO A 156 0.67 2.05 -18.81
C PRO A 156 -0.16 3.23 -18.32
N ALA A 157 -0.09 3.52 -17.01
CA ALA A 157 -0.89 4.58 -16.41
C ALA A 157 -0.48 5.96 -16.92
N LYS A 158 -1.50 6.77 -17.24
CA LYS A 158 -1.35 8.18 -17.63
C LYS A 158 -2.13 9.07 -16.67
N VAL A 159 -1.60 10.24 -16.37
CA VAL A 159 -2.28 11.25 -15.56
C VAL A 159 -3.42 11.85 -16.39
N VAL A 160 -4.65 11.70 -15.90
CA VAL A 160 -5.88 12.18 -16.58
C VAL A 160 -6.48 13.42 -15.90
N LYS A 161 -6.10 13.68 -14.63
CA LYS A 161 -6.51 14.87 -13.88
C LYS A 161 -5.38 15.35 -12.98
N ILE A 162 -5.28 16.67 -12.79
CA ILE A 162 -4.47 17.34 -11.76
C ILE A 162 -5.36 18.39 -11.10
N ASN A 163 -5.39 18.46 -9.76
CA ASN A 163 -6.25 19.35 -8.98
C ASN A 163 -7.73 19.28 -9.41
N ASN A 164 -8.21 18.06 -9.67
CA ASN A 164 -9.56 17.75 -10.18
C ASN A 164 -9.89 18.30 -11.59
N GLN A 165 -8.96 18.97 -12.25
CA GLN A 165 -9.12 19.42 -13.64
C GLN A 165 -8.59 18.36 -14.60
N LYS A 166 -9.30 18.11 -15.71
CA LYS A 166 -8.85 17.19 -16.75
C LYS A 166 -7.56 17.70 -17.40
N VAL A 167 -6.62 16.80 -17.63
CA VAL A 167 -5.40 17.08 -18.41
C VAL A 167 -5.65 16.56 -19.83
N ASN A 168 -5.45 17.42 -20.84
CA ASN A 168 -5.50 16.99 -22.24
C ASN A 168 -4.33 16.05 -22.47
N LEU A 169 -4.64 14.80 -22.77
CA LEU A 169 -3.65 13.80 -23.21
C LEU A 169 -3.37 14.09 -24.70
N SER A 170 -2.40 14.95 -24.98
CA SER A 170 -1.83 15.06 -26.32
C SER A 170 -0.93 13.87 -26.62
#